data_20a4e4bc4bed93363a1b2de6bc889731
#
_entry.id   20a4e4bc4bed93363a1b2de6bc889731
#
_cell.length_a   1.000
_cell.length_b   1.000
_cell.length_c   1.000
_cell.angle_alpha   90.00
_cell.angle_beta   90.00
_cell.angle_gamma   90.00
#
_symmetry.space_group_name_H-M   'P 1'
#
loop_
_entity.id
_entity.type
_entity.pdbx_description
1 polymer ?
#
loop_
_entity_poly.entity_id
_entity_poly.type
_entity_poly.pdbx_seq_one_letter_code
_entity_poly.pdbx_strand_id
1 'polypeptide(L)'
;RQMCIRDRFQGYIDLENYARIIRMKKRFRAHPEFIEKNLLPFGSLKPKQLNALIHAETANQAAAIFRTTSRGKKTANVEYNFVDELAQRIKFISGKHYIHFSSHPPVVLLSYIFLADTEVHNITTIVEGIRYQVSVDDIKKLLILPTDKAG
;
A
#
# COMPACT_ATOMS: atom_id res chain seq x y z
N ARG A 1 10.80 -14.44 -16.65
CA ARG A 1 11.53 -14.33 -15.38
C ARG A 1 10.51 -14.49 -14.25
N GLN A 2 10.50 -15.64 -13.61
CA GLN A 2 9.64 -15.90 -12.45
C GLN A 2 10.01 -14.87 -11.37
N MET A 3 9.09 -13.94 -11.07
CA MET A 3 9.27 -13.05 -9.92
C MET A 3 9.20 -13.90 -8.65
N CYS A 4 10.29 -13.92 -7.87
CA CYS A 4 10.37 -14.65 -6.63
C CYS A 4 9.32 -14.10 -5.64
N ILE A 5 8.74 -14.96 -4.80
CA ILE A 5 7.85 -14.56 -3.69
C ILE A 5 8.49 -13.43 -2.86
N ARG A 6 9.80 -13.52 -2.63
CA ARG A 6 10.59 -12.52 -1.92
C ARG A 6 10.44 -11.12 -2.52
N ASP A 7 10.53 -10.96 -3.86
CA ASP A 7 10.42 -9.65 -4.52
C ASP A 7 9.04 -9.01 -4.31
N ARG A 8 8.01 -9.85 -4.19
CA ARG A 8 6.63 -9.39 -3.94
C ARG A 8 6.46 -8.91 -2.51
N PHE A 9 6.91 -9.70 -1.52
CA PHE A 9 6.89 -9.29 -0.13
C PHE A 9 7.67 -7.99 0.09
N GLN A 10 8.85 -7.89 -0.47
CA GLN A 10 9.66 -6.67 -0.41
C GLN A 10 8.91 -5.47 -0.99
N GLY A 11 8.17 -5.67 -2.08
CA GLY A 11 7.34 -4.61 -2.66
C GLY A 11 6.22 -4.14 -1.75
N TYR A 12 5.56 -5.05 -1.05
CA TYR A 12 4.54 -4.69 -0.07
C TYR A 12 5.13 -3.99 1.15
N ILE A 13 6.29 -4.45 1.64
CA ILE A 13 7.03 -3.78 2.71
C ILE A 13 7.37 -2.34 2.31
N ASP A 14 7.82 -2.10 1.08
CA ASP A 14 8.13 -0.76 0.60
C ASP A 14 6.91 0.16 0.59
N LEU A 15 5.75 -0.35 0.19
CA LEU A 15 4.49 0.40 0.18
C LEU A 15 4.01 0.71 1.59
N GLU A 16 4.07 -0.25 2.49
CA GLU A 16 3.73 -0.05 3.90
C GLU A 16 4.68 0.96 4.56
N ASN A 17 5.97 0.87 4.29
CA ASN A 17 6.94 1.83 4.79
C ASN A 17 6.68 3.24 4.23
N TYR A 18 6.37 3.36 2.95
CA TYR A 18 5.98 4.63 2.35
C TYR A 18 4.74 5.21 3.04
N ALA A 19 3.68 4.42 3.24
CA ALA A 19 2.48 4.88 3.92
C ALA A 19 2.76 5.31 5.37
N ARG A 20 3.61 4.57 6.09
CA ARG A 20 4.05 4.94 7.45
C ARG A 20 4.81 6.26 7.47
N ILE A 21 5.77 6.47 6.55
CA ILE A 21 6.55 7.72 6.44
C ILE A 21 5.61 8.90 6.20
N ILE A 22 4.71 8.80 5.23
CA ILE A 22 3.76 9.88 4.91
C ILE A 22 2.87 10.19 6.11
N ARG A 23 2.33 9.18 6.77
CA ARG A 23 1.47 9.34 7.95
C ARG A 23 2.20 10.00 9.11
N MET A 24 3.42 9.52 9.43
CA MET A 24 4.23 10.08 10.50
C MET A 24 4.63 11.53 10.23
N LYS A 25 4.97 11.89 9.00
CA LYS A 25 5.26 13.27 8.62
C LYS A 25 4.02 14.17 8.63
N LYS A 26 2.89 13.67 8.08
CA LYS A 26 1.68 14.49 7.93
C LYS A 26 0.95 14.73 9.25
N ARG A 27 0.85 13.72 10.11
CA ARG A 27 0.05 13.77 11.34
C ARG A 27 0.88 14.13 12.58
N PHE A 28 2.12 13.65 12.64
CA PHE A 28 2.93 13.72 13.86
C PHE A 28 4.17 14.61 13.72
N ARG A 29 4.50 15.07 12.50
CA ARG A 29 5.75 15.80 12.22
C ARG A 29 6.96 15.11 12.85
N ALA A 30 6.99 13.78 12.77
CA ALA A 30 7.95 12.96 13.48
C ALA A 30 9.38 13.19 12.99
N HIS A 31 10.34 13.13 13.93
CA HIS A 31 11.76 13.21 13.61
C HIS A 31 12.24 11.99 12.81
N PRO A 32 13.26 12.16 11.94
CA PRO A 32 13.79 11.06 11.11
C PRO A 32 14.14 9.79 11.90
N GLU A 33 14.79 9.94 13.06
CA GLU A 33 15.17 8.82 13.92
C GLU A 33 13.97 7.99 14.42
N PHE A 34 12.87 8.67 14.74
CA PHE A 34 11.64 8.01 15.15
C PHE A 34 11.00 7.26 13.97
N ILE A 35 11.01 7.89 12.79
CA ILE A 35 10.50 7.25 11.56
C ILE A 35 11.29 5.98 11.28
N GLU A 36 12.63 6.05 11.27
CA GLU A 36 13.50 4.93 10.97
C GLU A 36 13.26 3.72 11.87
N LYS A 37 13.12 3.94 13.18
CA LYS A 37 12.84 2.87 14.18
C LYS A 37 11.49 2.18 13.97
N ASN A 38 10.55 2.83 13.30
CA ASN A 38 9.20 2.31 13.08
C ASN A 38 8.97 1.74 11.68
N LEU A 39 10.00 1.63 10.86
CA LEU A 39 9.90 1.00 9.54
C LEU A 39 10.03 -0.51 9.62
N LEU A 40 9.35 -1.18 8.69
CA LEU A 40 9.48 -2.63 8.51
C LEU A 40 10.83 -2.93 7.84
N PRO A 41 11.57 -3.93 8.32
CA PRO A 41 12.80 -4.38 7.68
C PRO A 41 12.53 -5.13 6.37
N PHE A 42 13.56 -5.37 5.59
CA PHE A 42 13.56 -6.22 4.39
C PHE A 42 12.80 -5.68 3.17
N GLY A 43 12.59 -4.37 3.06
CA GLY A 43 12.12 -3.75 1.82
C GLY A 43 13.13 -3.86 0.67
N SER A 44 12.73 -3.48 -0.54
CA SER A 44 13.58 -3.48 -1.74
C SER A 44 14.09 -2.10 -2.14
N LEU A 45 13.62 -1.04 -1.49
CA LEU A 45 14.12 0.31 -1.73
C LEU A 45 15.61 0.40 -1.38
N LYS A 46 16.37 1.05 -2.25
CA LYS A 46 17.80 1.27 -1.99
C LYS A 46 17.97 2.13 -0.72
N PRO A 47 19.02 1.89 0.09
CA PRO A 47 19.26 2.66 1.33
C PRO A 47 19.25 4.18 1.10
N LYS A 48 19.84 4.65 0.00
CA LYS A 48 19.81 6.08 -0.37
C LYS A 48 18.39 6.62 -0.62
N GLN A 49 17.51 5.82 -1.25
CA GLN A 49 16.13 6.20 -1.53
C GLN A 49 15.31 6.23 -0.24
N LEU A 50 15.46 5.20 0.61
CA LEU A 50 14.76 5.13 1.89
C LEU A 50 15.20 6.29 2.79
N ASN A 51 16.49 6.58 2.87
CA ASN A 51 17.03 7.70 3.64
C ASN A 51 16.50 9.05 3.14
N ALA A 52 16.44 9.26 1.82
CA ALA A 52 15.85 10.47 1.24
C ALA A 52 14.36 10.63 1.61
N LEU A 53 13.58 9.53 1.66
CA LEU A 53 12.19 9.55 2.11
C LEU A 53 12.07 9.92 3.59
N ILE A 54 12.93 9.34 4.44
CA ILE A 54 12.94 9.60 5.89
C ILE A 54 13.30 11.06 6.18
N HIS A 55 14.30 11.60 5.49
CA HIS A 55 14.80 12.97 5.72
C HIS A 55 14.06 14.06 4.93
N ALA A 56 13.08 13.71 4.09
CA ALA A 56 12.24 14.70 3.43
C ALA A 56 11.55 15.60 4.47
N GLU A 57 11.55 16.90 4.26
CA GLU A 57 10.98 17.88 5.20
C GLU A 57 9.45 17.75 5.32
N THR A 58 8.80 17.46 4.20
CA THR A 58 7.34 17.36 4.12
C THR A 58 6.87 16.02 3.55
N ALA A 59 5.62 15.66 3.86
CA ALA A 59 4.97 14.50 3.26
C ALA A 59 4.89 14.61 1.73
N ASN A 60 4.66 15.81 1.19
CA ASN A 60 4.59 16.03 -0.26
C ASN A 60 5.96 15.81 -0.93
N GLN A 61 7.03 16.25 -0.30
CA GLN A 61 8.39 16.01 -0.79
C GLN A 61 8.72 14.51 -0.76
N ALA A 62 8.37 13.81 0.33
CA ALA A 62 8.53 12.36 0.41
C ALA A 62 7.72 11.64 -0.71
N ALA A 63 6.49 12.08 -0.99
CA ALA A 63 5.69 11.54 -2.08
C ALA A 63 6.34 11.78 -3.46
N ALA A 64 6.90 12.95 -3.69
CA ALA A 64 7.63 13.25 -4.93
C ALA A 64 8.86 12.33 -5.10
N ILE A 65 9.63 12.14 -4.04
CA ILE A 65 10.78 11.23 -4.03
C ILE A 65 10.33 9.79 -4.31
N PHE A 66 9.25 9.32 -3.66
CA PHE A 66 8.74 7.96 -3.87
C PHE A 66 8.36 7.72 -5.33
N ARG A 67 7.69 8.67 -5.99
CA ARG A 67 7.31 8.58 -7.40
C ARG A 67 8.51 8.39 -8.35
N THR A 68 9.72 8.82 -7.98
CA THR A 68 10.93 8.60 -8.78
C THR A 68 11.48 7.18 -8.66
N THR A 69 11.11 6.45 -7.62
CA THR A 69 11.54 5.07 -7.41
C THR A 69 10.88 4.10 -8.40
N SER A 70 11.47 2.93 -8.59
CA SER A 70 10.88 1.88 -9.43
C SER A 70 9.51 1.42 -8.92
N ARG A 71 9.29 1.45 -7.60
CA ARG A 71 8.00 1.12 -6.98
C ARG A 71 6.97 2.23 -7.21
N GLY A 72 7.34 3.47 -6.97
CA GLY A 72 6.45 4.61 -7.20
C GLY A 72 5.99 4.73 -8.65
N LYS A 73 6.87 4.44 -9.61
CA LYS A 73 6.50 4.41 -11.04
C LYS A 73 5.46 3.32 -11.35
N LYS A 74 5.57 2.14 -10.72
CA LYS A 74 4.61 1.04 -10.91
C LYS A 74 3.25 1.32 -10.27
N THR A 75 3.20 2.23 -9.32
CA THR A 75 1.97 2.59 -8.59
C THR A 75 1.36 3.91 -9.06
N ALA A 76 1.96 4.56 -10.06
CA ALA A 76 1.55 5.88 -10.53
C ALA A 76 0.12 5.92 -11.09
N ASN A 77 -0.36 4.80 -11.63
CA ASN A 77 -1.69 4.67 -12.23
C ASN A 77 -2.76 4.20 -11.22
N VAL A 78 -2.40 3.98 -9.96
CA VAL A 78 -3.36 3.55 -8.94
C VAL A 78 -3.93 4.79 -8.26
N GLU A 79 -5.23 5.04 -8.45
CA GLU A 79 -5.93 6.11 -7.75
C GLU A 79 -6.17 5.72 -6.29
N TYR A 80 -5.96 6.66 -5.38
CA TYR A 80 -6.22 6.48 -3.95
C TYR A 80 -6.54 7.83 -3.30
N ASN A 81 -7.46 7.83 -2.33
CA ASN A 81 -7.81 9.02 -1.57
C ASN A 81 -6.84 9.25 -0.41
N PHE A 82 -6.42 8.17 0.23
CA PHE A 82 -5.50 8.17 1.35
C PHE A 82 -4.32 7.24 1.08
N VAL A 83 -3.13 7.62 1.55
CA VAL A 83 -1.91 6.85 1.33
C VAL A 83 -2.00 5.41 1.88
N ASP A 84 -2.77 5.21 2.94
CA ASP A 84 -2.98 3.89 3.54
C ASP A 84 -3.75 2.94 2.60
N GLU A 85 -4.60 3.47 1.72
CA GLU A 85 -5.32 2.69 0.71
C GLU A 85 -4.39 2.19 -0.40
N LEU A 86 -3.32 2.90 -0.71
CA LEU A 86 -2.44 2.56 -1.83
C LEU A 86 -1.91 1.13 -1.70
N ALA A 87 -1.40 0.76 -0.52
CA ALA A 87 -0.89 -0.57 -0.27
C ALA A 87 -1.99 -1.64 -0.40
N GLN A 88 -3.18 -1.36 0.12
CA GLN A 88 -4.32 -2.28 0.05
C GLN A 88 -4.82 -2.46 -1.39
N ARG A 89 -4.96 -1.38 -2.16
CA ARG A 89 -5.37 -1.45 -3.57
C ARG A 89 -4.37 -2.24 -4.41
N ILE A 90 -3.07 -2.06 -4.19
CA ILE A 90 -2.03 -2.80 -4.90
C ILE A 90 -2.03 -4.28 -4.51
N LYS A 91 -2.20 -4.61 -3.22
CA LYS A 91 -2.37 -6.00 -2.76
C LYS A 91 -3.57 -6.66 -3.44
N PHE A 92 -4.71 -5.97 -3.52
CA PHE A 92 -5.92 -6.46 -4.14
C PHE A 92 -5.75 -6.70 -5.65
N ILE A 93 -5.26 -5.72 -6.41
CA ILE A 93 -5.03 -5.82 -7.86
C ILE A 93 -4.05 -6.96 -8.16
N SER A 94 -2.93 -7.00 -7.42
CA SER A 94 -1.93 -8.06 -7.57
C SER A 94 -2.48 -9.42 -7.17
N GLY A 95 -3.25 -9.50 -6.08
CA GLY A 95 -3.88 -10.72 -5.60
C GLY A 95 -4.83 -11.31 -6.64
N LYS A 96 -5.70 -10.49 -7.23
CA LYS A 96 -6.59 -10.93 -8.33
C LYS A 96 -5.82 -11.48 -9.52
N HIS A 97 -4.76 -10.80 -9.93
CA HIS A 97 -3.95 -11.28 -11.05
C HIS A 97 -3.29 -12.63 -10.73
N TYR A 98 -2.68 -12.78 -9.55
CA TYR A 98 -1.90 -13.96 -9.24
C TYR A 98 -2.71 -15.18 -8.85
N ILE A 99 -3.91 -15.02 -8.29
CA ILE A 99 -4.78 -16.17 -8.01
C ILE A 99 -5.20 -16.88 -9.29
N HIS A 100 -5.29 -16.17 -10.42
CA HIS A 100 -5.68 -16.74 -11.71
C HIS A 100 -4.49 -17.19 -12.57
N PHE A 101 -3.35 -16.51 -12.47
CA PHE A 101 -2.25 -16.71 -13.43
C PHE A 101 -0.97 -17.30 -12.80
N SER A 102 -0.92 -17.52 -11.50
CA SER A 102 0.26 -18.12 -10.87
C SER A 102 0.11 -19.62 -10.72
N SER A 103 1.11 -20.36 -11.15
CA SER A 103 1.24 -21.80 -10.91
C SER A 103 1.98 -22.14 -9.61
N HIS A 104 2.42 -21.14 -8.84
CA HIS A 104 3.16 -21.33 -7.59
C HIS A 104 2.22 -21.35 -6.38
N PRO A 105 2.00 -22.50 -5.70
CA PRO A 105 1.05 -22.60 -4.60
C PRO A 105 1.24 -21.55 -3.48
N PRO A 106 2.47 -21.25 -3.03
CA PRO A 106 2.65 -20.21 -2.00
C PRO A 106 2.23 -18.81 -2.44
N VAL A 107 2.36 -18.49 -3.74
CA VAL A 107 1.91 -17.19 -4.29
C VAL A 107 0.39 -17.13 -4.35
N VAL A 108 -0.25 -18.23 -4.75
CA VAL A 108 -1.73 -18.34 -4.79
C VAL A 108 -2.28 -18.21 -3.38
N LEU A 109 -1.69 -18.91 -2.40
CA LEU A 109 -2.10 -18.81 -0.99
C LEU A 109 -1.98 -17.38 -0.45
N LEU A 110 -0.84 -16.73 -0.70
CA LEU A 110 -0.63 -15.34 -0.29
C LEU A 110 -1.64 -14.39 -0.94
N SER A 111 -1.91 -14.58 -2.22
CA SER A 111 -2.90 -13.80 -2.96
C SER A 111 -4.30 -13.97 -2.38
N TYR A 112 -4.66 -15.20 -2.01
CA TYR A 112 -5.93 -15.49 -1.33
C TYR A 112 -6.03 -14.75 0.01
N ILE A 113 -4.96 -14.81 0.83
CA ILE A 113 -4.92 -14.11 2.12
C ILE A 113 -5.13 -12.60 1.93
N PHE A 114 -4.49 -11.98 0.94
CA PHE A 114 -4.67 -10.56 0.67
C PHE A 114 -6.08 -10.19 0.19
N LEU A 115 -6.71 -11.06 -0.61
CA LEU A 115 -8.09 -10.85 -1.04
C LEU A 115 -9.06 -10.99 0.14
N ALA A 116 -8.88 -11.98 0.99
CA ALA A 116 -9.68 -12.17 2.20
C ALA A 116 -9.51 -10.99 3.19
N ASP A 117 -8.28 -10.50 3.39
CA ASP A 117 -8.00 -9.31 4.22
C ASP A 117 -8.73 -8.07 3.66
N THR A 118 -8.72 -7.88 2.34
CA THR A 118 -9.46 -6.77 1.71
C THR A 118 -10.97 -6.91 1.90
N GLU A 119 -11.51 -8.13 1.82
CA GLU A 119 -12.94 -8.39 2.05
C GLU A 119 -13.34 -8.05 3.48
N VAL A 120 -12.55 -8.49 4.47
CA VAL A 120 -12.76 -8.13 5.89
C VAL A 120 -12.68 -6.62 6.09
N HIS A 121 -11.71 -5.96 5.48
CA HIS A 121 -11.59 -4.50 5.54
C HIS A 121 -12.83 -3.80 4.97
N ASN A 122 -13.32 -4.23 3.82
CA ASN A 122 -14.53 -3.68 3.20
C ASN A 122 -15.77 -3.88 4.09
N ILE A 123 -15.95 -5.08 4.67
CA ILE A 123 -17.05 -5.36 5.59
C ILE A 123 -16.98 -4.43 6.82
N THR A 124 -15.79 -4.30 7.40
CA THR A 124 -15.57 -3.40 8.55
C THR A 124 -15.90 -1.95 8.19
N THR A 125 -15.45 -1.48 7.02
CA THR A 125 -15.74 -0.12 6.53
C THR A 125 -17.24 0.11 6.36
N ILE A 126 -17.99 -0.86 5.85
CA ILE A 126 -19.44 -0.78 5.70
C ILE A 126 -20.13 -0.71 7.06
N VAL A 127 -19.75 -1.61 7.97
CA VAL A 127 -20.35 -1.66 9.33
C VAL A 127 -20.10 -0.36 10.09
N GLU A 128 -18.87 0.15 10.06
CA GLU A 128 -18.53 1.43 10.67
C GLU A 128 -19.25 2.61 10.01
N GLY A 129 -19.31 2.62 8.67
CA GLY A 129 -20.04 3.64 7.93
C GLY A 129 -21.52 3.71 8.30
N ILE A 130 -22.18 2.56 8.44
CA ILE A 130 -23.57 2.47 8.89
C ILE A 130 -23.70 2.96 10.35
N ARG A 131 -22.82 2.53 11.22
CA ARG A 131 -22.80 2.92 12.63
C ARG A 131 -22.66 4.43 12.82
N TYR A 132 -21.83 5.07 12.00
CA TYR A 132 -21.60 6.52 12.05
C TYR A 132 -22.52 7.33 11.12
N GLN A 133 -23.52 6.68 10.51
CA GLN A 133 -24.49 7.32 9.61
C GLN A 133 -23.82 8.07 8.42
N VAL A 134 -22.72 7.53 7.93
CA VAL A 134 -22.02 8.05 6.74
C VAL A 134 -22.88 7.79 5.51
N SER A 135 -22.88 8.71 4.54
CA SER A 135 -23.62 8.52 3.29
C SER A 135 -23.15 7.29 2.52
N VAL A 136 -24.08 6.61 1.84
CA VAL A 136 -23.76 5.42 1.02
C VAL A 136 -22.68 5.71 -0.02
N ASP A 137 -22.71 6.92 -0.61
CA ASP A 137 -21.74 7.30 -1.65
C ASP A 137 -20.35 7.54 -1.06
N ASP A 138 -20.25 8.03 0.16
CA ASP A 138 -18.96 8.18 0.83
C ASP A 138 -18.41 6.83 1.32
N ILE A 139 -19.28 5.92 1.79
CA ILE A 139 -18.87 4.54 2.09
C ILE A 139 -18.30 3.87 0.83
N LYS A 140 -18.99 3.97 -0.32
CA LYS A 140 -18.52 3.39 -1.59
C LYS A 140 -17.14 3.89 -2.00
N LYS A 141 -16.82 5.15 -1.77
CA LYS A 141 -15.49 5.73 -2.08
C LYS A 141 -14.36 5.12 -1.26
N LEU A 142 -14.67 4.60 -0.07
CA LEU A 142 -13.69 3.98 0.83
C LEU A 142 -13.49 2.49 0.56
N LEU A 143 -14.38 1.85 -0.21
CA LEU A 143 -14.28 0.42 -0.52
C LEU A 143 -13.23 0.15 -1.60
N ILE A 144 -12.58 -0.99 -1.48
CA ILE A 144 -11.68 -1.53 -2.50
C ILE A 144 -12.47 -2.54 -3.33
N LEU A 145 -12.90 -2.11 -4.51
CA LEU A 145 -13.79 -2.89 -5.37
C LEU A 145 -13.08 -3.42 -6.62
N PRO A 146 -13.62 -4.50 -7.25
CA PRO A 146 -13.07 -5.09 -8.48
C PRO A 146 -13.00 -4.15 -9.70
N THR A 147 -13.77 -3.07 -9.68
CA THR A 147 -13.82 -2.05 -10.72
C THR A 147 -12.64 -1.08 -10.68
N ASP A 148 -11.83 -1.14 -9.62
CA ASP A 148 -10.60 -0.37 -9.51
C ASP A 148 -9.59 -0.91 -10.54
N LYS A 149 -9.69 -0.40 -11.77
CA LYS A 149 -8.80 -0.79 -12.87
C LYS A 149 -7.37 -0.37 -12.53
N ALA A 150 -6.45 -1.35 -12.59
CA ALA A 150 -5.08 -1.02 -12.92
C ALA A 150 -5.11 -0.52 -14.38
N GLY A 151 -4.94 0.78 -14.58
CA GLY A 151 -4.73 1.34 -15.90
C GLY A 151 -3.41 0.82 -16.51
#